data_812bc03fb55eca1f658c408c60aeb51c
#
_entry.id   812bc03fb55eca1f658c408c60aeb51c
#
_cell.length_a   1.000
_cell.length_b   1.000
_cell.length_c   1.000
_cell.angle_alpha   90.00
_cell.angle_beta   90.00
_cell.angle_gamma   90.00
#
_symmetry.space_group_name_H-M   'P 1'
#
loop_
_entity.id
_entity.type
_entity.pdbx_description
1 polymer ?
#
loop_
_entity_poly.entity_id
_entity_poly.type
_entity_poly.pdbx_seq_one_letter_code
_entity_poly.pdbx_strand_id
1 'polypeptide(L)'
;MTDFQLIHDFIEESNSTNSNTDKLNVLKKYGQYEVVAKALHYTYNTFKQFGVTSANCKKNLDLLGHPNTYGDFFLLLDDLNDRVMTGHTAIANINRYVLEHKEFEDIIFNIIDRNLKTRSTASTINKAIPNLIPTFDVALAKAFDEKTQKKVKWSDGWFVSRKLDGC
;
A
#
# COMPACT_ATOMS: atom_id res chain seq x y z
N MET A 1 12.31 18.27 -11.14
CA MET A 1 12.25 16.87 -10.70
C MET A 1 10.79 16.47 -10.75
N THR A 2 10.45 15.43 -11.49
CA THR A 2 9.06 14.96 -11.59
C THR A 2 8.68 14.19 -10.34
N ASP A 3 7.37 14.04 -10.07
CA ASP A 3 6.85 13.31 -8.92
C ASP A 3 7.35 11.85 -8.89
N PHE A 4 7.33 11.18 -10.04
CA PHE A 4 7.85 9.82 -10.14
C PHE A 4 9.36 9.71 -9.95
N GLN A 5 10.13 10.75 -10.30
CA GLN A 5 11.58 10.77 -10.05
C GLN A 5 11.87 10.78 -8.54
N LEU A 6 11.10 11.52 -7.75
CA LEU A 6 11.23 11.51 -6.28
C LEU A 6 10.90 10.14 -5.68
N ILE A 7 9.88 9.46 -6.21
CA ILE A 7 9.55 8.10 -5.76
C ILE A 7 10.65 7.12 -6.17
N HIS A 8 11.21 7.25 -7.37
CA HIS A 8 12.34 6.44 -7.84
C HIS A 8 13.55 6.61 -6.92
N ASP A 9 13.96 7.84 -6.65
CA ASP A 9 15.12 8.15 -5.81
C ASP A 9 14.93 7.60 -4.37
N PHE A 10 13.69 7.70 -3.84
CA PHE A 10 13.33 7.08 -2.57
C PHE A 10 13.52 5.56 -2.58
N ILE A 11 13.06 4.87 -3.63
CA ILE A 11 13.19 3.41 -3.76
C ILE A 11 14.66 3.01 -3.86
N GLU A 12 15.45 3.68 -4.69
CA GLU A 12 16.88 3.42 -4.88
C GLU A 12 17.65 3.61 -3.57
N GLU A 13 17.46 4.75 -2.88
CA GLU A 13 18.13 5.02 -1.61
C GLU A 13 17.70 4.03 -0.51
N SER A 14 16.42 3.63 -0.48
CA SER A 14 15.92 2.61 0.46
C SER A 14 16.55 1.24 0.22
N ASN A 15 16.85 0.89 -1.02
CA ASN A 15 17.45 -0.39 -1.40
C ASN A 15 18.98 -0.39 -1.31
N SER A 16 19.62 0.77 -1.25
CA SER A 16 21.07 0.89 -1.09
C SER A 16 21.56 0.46 0.29
N THR A 17 20.67 0.32 1.28
CA THR A 17 21.00 -0.07 2.65
C THR A 17 20.19 -1.27 3.13
N ASN A 18 20.84 -2.12 3.96
CA ASN A 18 20.18 -3.20 4.70
C ASN A 18 19.91 -2.83 6.18
N SER A 19 20.43 -1.70 6.64
CA SER A 19 20.26 -1.23 8.01
C SER A 19 18.84 -0.72 8.26
N ASN A 20 18.19 -1.20 9.31
CA ASN A 20 16.87 -0.72 9.71
C ASN A 20 16.87 0.76 10.12
N THR A 21 17.96 1.22 10.74
CA THR A 21 18.11 2.62 11.15
C THR A 21 18.24 3.53 9.93
N ASP A 22 19.05 3.12 8.94
CA ASP A 22 19.22 3.91 7.72
C ASP A 22 17.93 3.97 6.90
N LYS A 23 17.19 2.85 6.83
CA LYS A 23 15.86 2.84 6.19
C LYS A 23 14.88 3.80 6.87
N LEU A 24 14.90 3.90 8.21
CA LEU A 24 14.09 4.89 8.92
C LEU A 24 14.51 6.32 8.58
N ASN A 25 15.81 6.58 8.44
CA ASN A 25 16.31 7.88 8.05
C ASN A 25 15.90 8.25 6.62
N VAL A 26 15.99 7.30 5.69
CA VAL A 26 15.51 7.48 4.30
C VAL A 26 14.01 7.76 4.28
N LEU A 27 13.21 6.99 5.02
CA LEU A 27 11.76 7.23 5.14
C LEU A 27 11.44 8.62 5.71
N LYS A 28 12.17 9.08 6.72
CA LYS A 28 12.00 10.43 7.28
C LYS A 28 12.40 11.53 6.29
N LYS A 29 13.51 11.32 5.57
CA LYS A 29 14.01 12.26 4.55
C LYS A 29 13.00 12.44 3.42
N TYR A 30 12.52 11.34 2.85
CA TYR A 30 11.62 11.39 1.70
C TYR A 30 10.15 11.56 2.09
N GLY A 31 9.76 11.18 3.30
CA GLY A 31 8.38 11.32 3.79
C GLY A 31 7.89 12.76 3.94
N GLN A 32 8.78 13.74 3.91
CA GLN A 32 8.43 15.16 3.85
C GLN A 32 7.91 15.59 2.47
N TYR A 33 8.17 14.81 1.42
CA TYR A 33 7.63 15.07 0.09
C TYR A 33 6.24 14.43 -0.04
N GLU A 34 5.24 15.25 -0.32
CA GLU A 34 3.84 14.82 -0.39
C GLU A 34 3.64 13.64 -1.35
N VAL A 35 4.30 13.65 -2.49
CA VAL A 35 4.18 12.59 -3.50
C VAL A 35 4.70 11.25 -2.99
N VAL A 36 5.80 11.22 -2.22
CA VAL A 36 6.33 9.99 -1.62
C VAL A 36 5.42 9.50 -0.50
N ALA A 37 4.91 10.42 0.33
CA ALA A 37 3.94 10.08 1.37
C ALA A 37 2.65 9.50 0.76
N LYS A 38 2.12 10.09 -0.32
CA LYS A 38 1.00 9.54 -1.08
C LYS A 38 1.32 8.16 -1.65
N ALA A 39 2.45 7.97 -2.31
CA ALA A 39 2.85 6.67 -2.85
C ALA A 39 2.91 5.58 -1.78
N LEU A 40 3.50 5.88 -0.62
CA LEU A 40 3.51 4.99 0.54
C LEU A 40 2.09 4.70 1.05
N HIS A 41 1.26 5.74 1.21
CA HIS A 41 -0.10 5.60 1.68
C HIS A 41 -0.93 4.71 0.74
N TYR A 42 -0.94 4.97 -0.56
CA TYR A 42 -1.71 4.19 -1.53
C TYR A 42 -1.20 2.75 -1.64
N THR A 43 0.11 2.53 -1.54
CA THR A 43 0.70 1.20 -1.63
C THR A 43 0.39 0.33 -0.40
N TYR A 44 0.47 0.88 0.81
CA TYR A 44 0.44 0.09 2.04
C TYR A 44 -0.87 0.21 2.84
N ASN A 45 -1.79 1.10 2.46
CA ASN A 45 -3.11 1.21 3.09
C ASN A 45 -4.00 0.03 2.69
N THR A 46 -4.27 -0.87 3.62
CA THR A 46 -5.06 -2.08 3.38
C THR A 46 -6.53 -1.82 3.07
N PHE A 47 -7.03 -0.62 3.37
CA PHE A 47 -8.41 -0.22 3.06
C PHE A 47 -8.59 0.27 1.62
N LYS A 48 -7.51 0.56 0.89
CA LYS A 48 -7.58 0.89 -0.54
C LYS A 48 -7.43 -0.38 -1.38
N GLN A 49 -8.28 -0.54 -2.38
CA GLN A 49 -8.26 -1.69 -3.29
C GLN A 49 -8.45 -1.24 -4.73
N PHE A 50 -7.49 -1.58 -5.58
CA PHE A 50 -7.52 -1.14 -6.99
C PHE A 50 -8.24 -2.13 -7.92
N GLY A 51 -8.43 -3.39 -7.48
CA GLY A 51 -9.16 -4.40 -8.26
C GLY A 51 -8.46 -4.88 -9.55
N VAL A 52 -7.21 -4.46 -9.77
CA VAL A 52 -6.37 -4.80 -10.91
C VAL A 52 -4.97 -5.16 -10.41
N THR A 53 -4.25 -5.97 -11.17
CA THR A 53 -2.85 -6.33 -10.91
C THR A 53 -1.99 -6.03 -12.13
N SER A 54 -0.68 -5.83 -11.93
CA SER A 54 0.27 -5.66 -13.03
C SER A 54 0.24 -6.85 -14.01
N ALA A 55 0.05 -8.06 -13.50
CA ALA A 55 -0.06 -9.27 -14.31
C ALA A 55 -1.26 -9.22 -15.28
N ASN A 56 -2.41 -8.70 -14.82
CA ASN A 56 -3.58 -8.53 -15.66
C ASN A 56 -3.38 -7.44 -16.72
N CYS A 57 -2.73 -6.34 -16.37
CA CYS A 57 -2.38 -5.27 -17.30
C CYS A 57 -1.44 -5.79 -18.40
N LYS A 58 -0.38 -6.49 -18.00
CA LYS A 58 0.63 -7.05 -18.94
C LYS A 58 0.08 -8.14 -19.87
N LYS A 59 -0.97 -8.85 -19.46
CA LYS A 59 -1.65 -9.84 -20.32
C LYS A 59 -2.57 -9.22 -21.36
N ASN A 60 -3.00 -7.97 -21.16
CA ASN A 60 -3.99 -7.31 -21.98
C ASN A 60 -3.46 -5.95 -22.46
N LEU A 61 -2.26 -5.93 -23.04
CA LEU A 61 -1.61 -4.72 -23.53
C LEU A 61 -2.32 -4.05 -24.73
N ASP A 62 -3.18 -4.79 -25.41
CA ASP A 62 -4.06 -4.30 -26.46
C ASP A 62 -5.20 -3.40 -25.93
N LEU A 63 -5.53 -3.54 -24.64
CA LEU A 63 -6.51 -2.67 -24.00
C LEU A 63 -5.84 -1.34 -23.62
N LEU A 64 -6.20 -0.29 -24.33
CA LEU A 64 -5.71 1.08 -24.12
C LEU A 64 -6.87 2.05 -23.96
N GLY A 65 -6.87 2.79 -22.86
CA GLY A 65 -7.78 3.91 -22.62
C GLY A 65 -7.47 5.13 -23.53
N HIS A 66 -8.26 6.17 -23.39
CA HIS A 66 -8.05 7.40 -24.13
C HIS A 66 -6.76 8.11 -23.67
N PRO A 67 -6.03 8.77 -24.58
CA PRO A 67 -4.85 9.55 -24.23
C PRO A 67 -5.18 10.69 -23.26
N ASN A 68 -4.24 11.01 -22.38
CA ASN A 68 -4.33 12.14 -21.44
C ASN A 68 -5.59 12.15 -20.55
N THR A 69 -6.19 11.00 -20.27
CA THR A 69 -7.36 10.91 -19.38
C THR A 69 -6.99 11.28 -17.95
N TYR A 70 -5.82 10.87 -17.48
CA TYR A 70 -5.32 11.14 -16.15
C TYR A 70 -3.98 11.88 -16.20
N GLY A 71 -3.97 13.12 -15.71
CA GLY A 71 -2.74 13.89 -15.50
C GLY A 71 -2.05 13.58 -14.17
N ASP A 72 -2.80 13.05 -13.20
CA ASP A 72 -2.32 12.64 -11.87
C ASP A 72 -2.61 11.14 -11.66
N PHE A 73 -1.56 10.41 -11.28
CA PHE A 73 -1.66 8.98 -11.01
C PHE A 73 -2.56 8.65 -9.81
N PHE A 74 -2.56 9.49 -8.80
CA PHE A 74 -3.36 9.25 -7.61
C PHE A 74 -4.85 9.43 -7.86
N LEU A 75 -5.26 10.30 -8.79
CA LEU A 75 -6.65 10.37 -9.25
C LEU A 75 -7.08 9.08 -9.95
N LEU A 76 -6.22 8.51 -10.79
CA LEU A 76 -6.48 7.19 -11.38
C LEU A 76 -6.66 6.12 -10.31
N LEU A 77 -5.81 6.12 -9.27
CA LEU A 77 -5.93 5.16 -8.17
C LEU A 77 -7.19 5.36 -7.31
N ASP A 78 -7.63 6.59 -7.12
CA ASP A 78 -8.89 6.87 -6.41
C ASP A 78 -10.10 6.37 -7.20
N ASP A 79 -10.16 6.60 -8.51
CA ASP A 79 -11.23 6.07 -9.37
C ASP A 79 -11.26 4.53 -9.38
N LEU A 80 -10.11 3.88 -9.28
CA LEU A 80 -10.02 2.42 -9.12
C LEU A 80 -10.55 1.98 -7.76
N ASN A 81 -10.12 2.65 -6.69
CA ASN A 81 -10.54 2.35 -5.33
C ASN A 81 -12.06 2.54 -5.15
N ASP A 82 -12.60 3.62 -5.68
CA ASP A 82 -14.01 3.98 -5.58
C ASP A 82 -14.89 3.22 -6.60
N ARG A 83 -14.25 2.32 -7.38
CA ARG A 83 -14.90 1.48 -8.39
C ARG A 83 -15.65 2.26 -9.47
N VAL A 84 -15.21 3.47 -9.76
CA VAL A 84 -15.70 4.28 -10.90
C VAL A 84 -15.46 3.51 -12.21
N MET A 85 -14.37 2.75 -12.26
CA MET A 85 -14.06 1.82 -13.35
C MET A 85 -13.56 0.48 -12.82
N THR A 86 -13.86 -0.60 -13.54
CA THR A 86 -13.49 -1.96 -13.19
C THR A 86 -13.17 -2.79 -14.45
N GLY A 87 -12.61 -3.97 -14.26
CA GLY A 87 -12.38 -4.93 -15.35
C GLY A 87 -11.51 -4.36 -16.48
N HIS A 88 -11.95 -4.53 -17.72
CA HIS A 88 -11.20 -4.10 -18.90
C HIS A 88 -10.99 -2.59 -18.98
N THR A 89 -11.96 -1.79 -18.53
CA THR A 89 -11.83 -0.33 -18.51
C THR A 89 -10.73 0.11 -17.56
N ALA A 90 -10.63 -0.51 -16.37
CA ALA A 90 -9.57 -0.24 -15.42
C ALA A 90 -8.18 -0.61 -16.00
N ILE A 91 -8.07 -1.80 -16.59
CA ILE A 91 -6.82 -2.25 -17.25
C ILE A 91 -6.43 -1.29 -18.38
N ALA A 92 -7.39 -0.88 -19.22
CA ALA A 92 -7.14 0.01 -20.35
C ALA A 92 -6.58 1.37 -19.90
N ASN A 93 -7.13 1.97 -18.84
CA ASN A 93 -6.65 3.25 -18.32
C ASN A 93 -5.28 3.13 -17.65
N ILE A 94 -5.01 2.05 -16.92
CA ILE A 94 -3.66 1.80 -16.37
C ILE A 94 -2.64 1.62 -17.49
N ASN A 95 -2.95 0.80 -18.50
CA ASN A 95 -2.04 0.56 -19.63
C ASN A 95 -1.77 1.87 -20.40
N ARG A 96 -2.79 2.72 -20.55
CA ARG A 96 -2.60 4.04 -21.15
C ARG A 96 -1.67 4.90 -20.32
N TYR A 97 -1.89 4.97 -19.01
CA TYR A 97 -1.05 5.75 -18.10
C TYR A 97 0.41 5.26 -18.09
N VAL A 98 0.62 3.93 -18.07
CA VAL A 98 1.96 3.32 -18.19
C VAL A 98 2.62 3.66 -19.52
N LEU A 99 1.87 3.63 -20.63
CA LEU A 99 2.41 3.98 -21.96
C LEU A 99 2.88 5.44 -22.00
N GLU A 100 2.15 6.35 -21.37
CA GLU A 100 2.48 7.79 -21.30
C GLU A 100 3.65 8.09 -20.35
N HIS A 101 3.91 7.17 -19.37
CA HIS A 101 4.97 7.29 -18.37
C HIS A 101 5.87 6.05 -18.35
N LYS A 102 6.28 5.61 -19.55
CA LYS A 102 6.97 4.31 -19.74
C LYS A 102 8.23 4.15 -18.90
N GLU A 103 8.96 5.21 -18.67
CA GLU A 103 10.17 5.24 -17.85
C GLU A 103 9.92 4.88 -16.37
N PHE A 104 8.67 5.04 -15.89
CA PHE A 104 8.25 4.74 -14.52
C PHE A 104 7.31 3.53 -14.41
N GLU A 105 7.24 2.71 -15.45
CA GLU A 105 6.36 1.53 -15.52
C GLU A 105 6.46 0.64 -14.27
N ASP A 106 7.68 0.36 -13.82
CA ASP A 106 7.91 -0.51 -12.66
C ASP A 106 7.36 0.11 -11.37
N ILE A 107 7.48 1.42 -11.20
CA ILE A 107 6.95 2.14 -10.02
C ILE A 107 5.44 2.11 -10.03
N ILE A 108 4.81 2.39 -11.17
CA ILE A 108 3.36 2.36 -11.35
C ILE A 108 2.82 0.96 -10.99
N PHE A 109 3.41 -0.09 -11.54
CA PHE A 109 2.99 -1.45 -11.26
C PHE A 109 3.28 -1.89 -9.82
N ASN A 110 4.39 -1.45 -9.21
CA ASN A 110 4.68 -1.74 -7.82
C ASN A 110 3.65 -1.10 -6.87
N ILE A 111 3.15 0.10 -7.17
CA ILE A 111 2.09 0.74 -6.39
C ILE A 111 0.77 -0.03 -6.56
N ILE A 112 0.40 -0.41 -7.79
CA ILE A 112 -0.80 -1.19 -8.08
C ILE A 112 -0.76 -2.56 -7.39
N ASP A 113 0.39 -3.24 -7.44
CA ASP A 113 0.61 -4.55 -6.78
C ASP A 113 0.86 -4.40 -5.26
N ARG A 114 0.80 -3.16 -4.73
CA ARG A 114 0.88 -2.85 -3.31
C ARG A 114 2.22 -3.24 -2.68
N ASN A 115 3.31 -3.11 -3.44
CA ASN A 115 4.66 -3.41 -2.95
C ASN A 115 5.72 -2.59 -3.69
N LEU A 116 6.20 -1.51 -3.07
CA LEU A 116 7.28 -0.67 -3.63
C LEU A 116 8.66 -1.34 -3.64
N LYS A 117 8.77 -2.60 -3.21
CA LYS A 117 10.03 -3.37 -3.17
C LYS A 117 11.13 -2.77 -2.27
N THR A 118 10.77 -1.92 -1.34
CA THR A 118 11.70 -1.27 -0.38
C THR A 118 11.95 -2.10 0.89
N ARG A 119 11.30 -3.25 1.02
CA ARG A 119 11.30 -4.08 2.25
C ARG A 119 10.80 -3.33 3.49
N SER A 120 10.02 -2.28 3.30
CA SER A 120 9.38 -1.52 4.37
C SER A 120 7.99 -2.07 4.65
N THR A 121 7.60 -2.09 5.93
CA THR A 121 6.26 -2.49 6.37
C THR A 121 5.47 -1.25 6.84
N ALA A 122 4.13 -1.35 6.93
CA ALA A 122 3.30 -0.28 7.47
C ALA A 122 3.78 0.17 8.87
N SER A 123 4.21 -0.77 9.72
CA SER A 123 4.78 -0.44 11.03
C SER A 123 6.06 0.38 10.94
N THR A 124 6.98 0.03 10.01
CA THR A 124 8.23 0.78 9.81
C THR A 124 7.94 2.18 9.26
N ILE A 125 7.00 2.28 8.32
CA ILE A 125 6.56 3.55 7.74
C ILE A 125 5.96 4.45 8.82
N ASN A 126 5.05 3.93 9.66
CA ASN A 126 4.42 4.69 10.74
C ASN A 126 5.38 5.11 11.85
N LYS A 127 6.52 4.42 12.03
CA LYS A 127 7.60 4.87 12.92
C LYS A 127 8.34 6.10 12.37
N ALA A 128 8.46 6.20 11.05
CA ALA A 128 9.12 7.32 10.39
C ALA A 128 8.16 8.50 10.18
N ILE A 129 6.93 8.21 9.76
CA ILE A 129 5.87 9.16 9.43
C ILE A 129 4.62 8.73 10.21
N PRO A 130 4.38 9.29 11.40
CA PRO A 130 3.30 8.86 12.28
C PRO A 130 1.93 8.93 11.61
N ASN A 131 1.14 7.86 11.76
CA ASN A 131 -0.23 7.76 11.27
C ASN A 131 -0.40 7.87 9.74
N LEU A 132 0.66 7.70 8.95
CA LEU A 132 0.56 7.75 7.48
C LEU A 132 -0.27 6.56 6.95
N ILE A 133 -0.03 5.36 7.48
CA ILE A 133 -0.74 4.16 7.08
C ILE A 133 -1.77 3.81 8.15
N PRO A 134 -3.07 3.81 7.81
CA PRO A 134 -4.09 3.34 8.75
C PRO A 134 -3.84 1.88 9.12
N THR A 135 -3.79 1.60 10.42
CA THR A 135 -3.68 0.24 10.95
C THR A 135 -4.89 -0.06 11.80
N PHE A 136 -5.40 -1.27 11.67
CA PHE A 136 -6.46 -1.77 12.54
C PHE A 136 -5.87 -2.86 13.42
N ASP A 137 -5.67 -2.50 14.69
CA ASP A 137 -5.18 -3.45 15.68
C ASP A 137 -6.35 -4.26 16.23
N VAL A 138 -6.40 -5.53 15.86
CA VAL A 138 -7.32 -6.48 16.47
C VAL A 138 -6.69 -7.06 17.74
N ALA A 139 -7.47 -7.17 18.79
CA ALA A 139 -7.06 -7.92 19.97
C ALA A 139 -6.90 -9.40 19.58
N LEU A 140 -5.65 -9.87 19.55
CA LEU A 140 -5.36 -11.27 19.29
C LEU A 140 -5.73 -12.10 20.52
N ALA A 141 -6.57 -13.11 20.31
CA ALA A 141 -6.87 -14.11 21.34
C ALA A 141 -5.57 -14.83 21.74
N LYS A 142 -5.32 -14.91 23.02
CA LYS A 142 -4.22 -15.70 23.58
C LYS A 142 -4.76 -17.06 24.01
N ALA A 143 -3.90 -18.08 23.92
CA ALA A 143 -4.24 -19.37 24.50
C ALA A 143 -4.54 -19.22 25.99
N PHE A 144 -5.58 -19.91 26.45
CA PHE A 144 -5.98 -19.93 27.85
C PHE A 144 -5.17 -21.01 28.59
N ASP A 145 -3.93 -20.67 28.91
CA ASP A 145 -2.98 -21.49 29.63
C ASP A 145 -2.87 -21.05 31.12
N GLU A 146 -2.13 -21.79 31.94
CA GLU A 146 -1.93 -21.47 33.36
C GLU A 146 -1.35 -20.06 33.59
N LYS A 147 -0.51 -19.56 32.70
CA LYS A 147 0.07 -18.22 32.79
C LYS A 147 -0.97 -17.13 32.49
N THR A 148 -1.85 -17.41 31.55
CA THR A 148 -2.93 -16.51 31.18
C THR A 148 -4.03 -16.50 32.25
N GLN A 149 -4.38 -17.66 32.80
CA GLN A 149 -5.33 -17.79 33.91
C GLN A 149 -4.97 -16.91 35.11
N LYS A 150 -3.68 -16.86 35.48
CA LYS A 150 -3.18 -16.04 36.62
C LYS A 150 -3.33 -14.52 36.38
N LYS A 151 -3.50 -14.10 35.14
CA LYS A 151 -3.67 -12.69 34.78
C LYS A 151 -5.13 -12.26 34.69
N VAL A 152 -6.04 -13.23 34.73
CA VAL A 152 -7.46 -12.97 34.60
C VAL A 152 -8.02 -12.62 35.98
N LYS A 153 -8.63 -11.46 36.12
CA LYS A 153 -9.37 -11.08 37.32
C LYS A 153 -10.81 -11.59 37.17
N TRP A 154 -11.10 -12.71 37.78
CA TRP A 154 -12.41 -13.36 37.68
C TRP A 154 -13.56 -12.57 38.35
N SER A 155 -13.22 -11.59 39.20
CA SER A 155 -14.18 -10.63 39.75
C SER A 155 -14.72 -9.63 38.76
N ASP A 156 -13.99 -9.41 37.64
CA ASP A 156 -14.44 -8.53 36.59
C ASP A 156 -15.49 -9.25 35.74
N GLY A 157 -16.46 -8.53 35.22
CA GLY A 157 -17.49 -9.13 34.36
C GLY A 157 -16.88 -9.69 33.08
N TRP A 158 -17.09 -10.98 32.76
CA TRP A 158 -16.60 -11.65 31.57
C TRP A 158 -17.75 -11.99 30.64
N PHE A 159 -17.48 -11.79 29.33
CA PHE A 159 -18.40 -12.20 28.28
C PHE A 159 -17.84 -13.40 27.53
N VAL A 160 -18.71 -14.38 27.30
CA VAL A 160 -18.39 -15.54 26.47
C VAL A 160 -19.16 -15.39 25.16
N SER A 161 -18.46 -15.47 24.06
CA SER A 161 -19.08 -15.49 22.74
C SER A 161 -18.63 -16.73 21.97
N ARG A 162 -19.51 -17.24 21.11
CA ARG A 162 -19.17 -18.32 20.20
C ARG A 162 -18.27 -17.78 19.09
N LYS A 163 -17.15 -18.43 18.84
CA LYS A 163 -16.34 -18.14 17.64
C LYS A 163 -17.13 -18.58 16.43
N LEU A 164 -17.48 -17.64 15.56
CA LEU A 164 -18.07 -17.93 14.26
C LEU A 164 -16.90 -18.08 13.27
N ASP A 165 -16.68 -19.29 12.80
CA ASP A 165 -15.77 -19.54 11.69
C ASP A 165 -16.51 -19.11 10.42
N GLY A 166 -15.91 -18.17 9.66
CA GLY A 166 -16.48 -17.73 8.40
C GLY A 166 -16.62 -18.92 7.43
N CYS A 167 -17.76 -19.00 6.76
CA CYS A 167 -18.00 -19.92 5.67
C CYS A 167 -17.30 -19.43 4.39
#